data_0fdc8006aa32d48467f073fa86faad3f
#
_entry.id   0fdc8006aa32d48467f073fa86faad3f
#
_cell.length_a   1.000
_cell.length_b   1.000
_cell.length_c   1.000
_cell.angle_alpha   90.00
_cell.angle_beta   90.00
_cell.angle_gamma   90.00
#
_symmetry.space_group_name_H-M   'P 1'
#
loop_
_entity.id
_entity.type
_entity.pdbx_description
1 polymer ?
#
loop_
_entity_poly.entity_id
_entity_poly.type
_entity_poly.pdbx_seq_one_letter_code
_entity_poly.pdbx_strand_id
1 'polypeptide(L)'
;MDDNQWLNDFLEDSIPKWKADPVMFMREVLLFEPDDWQIEVAHDLRDYPRVSVKSGQGVGKTGLEAALLLWFLVCYPYPRIVATAPTKQQLHDVLWSEVDKWMNNSPLLPMLLKWTKTYVYMIGYEKRWFAVARTATKPENMQGFHEDNMLFIVDEASGVADPIMEAITGTLAGENNKLLLMGNPTKTSGTFYDSHTVDRSLYKCHTVNSEHSKRTNKENIEAMKRKYGADSNVVRVRVYGEFPQQEDDVFIPISWLEQSCKTEISERTARALGIYTDDKGRKYPQDPSLIDKIEIGCDVARFGDDKTCIGFRINEVVKIFKKYNGQDTTWTASNIAILYKQLRSKYKYTCLLYTSPSPRDYAA
;
A
#
# COMPACT_ATOMS: atom_id res chain seq x y z
N MET A 1 37.32 -25.56 31.94
CA MET A 1 37.11 -24.50 30.93
C MET A 1 35.97 -23.66 31.42
N ASP A 2 36.16 -22.38 31.42
CA ASP A 2 35.10 -21.47 31.86
C ASP A 2 33.93 -21.61 30.87
N ASP A 3 32.71 -21.89 31.35
CA ASP A 3 31.55 -22.16 30.49
C ASP A 3 31.26 -20.95 29.54
N ASN A 4 31.73 -19.78 29.89
CA ASN A 4 31.67 -18.57 29.08
C ASN A 4 32.68 -18.55 27.92
N GLN A 5 33.86 -19.18 28.05
CA GLN A 5 34.86 -19.15 26.99
C GLN A 5 34.42 -19.97 25.76
N TRP A 6 33.87 -21.17 25.99
CA TRP A 6 33.31 -21.98 24.89
C TRP A 6 32.24 -21.23 24.08
N LEU A 7 31.31 -20.52 24.77
CA LEU A 7 30.26 -19.78 24.10
C LEU A 7 30.84 -18.64 23.27
N ASN A 8 31.82 -17.91 23.78
CA ASN A 8 32.45 -16.82 23.04
C ASN A 8 33.16 -17.34 21.77
N ASP A 9 33.98 -18.42 21.91
CA ASP A 9 34.69 -19.01 20.76
C ASP A 9 33.70 -19.53 19.71
N PHE A 10 32.57 -20.11 20.12
CA PHE A 10 31.51 -20.57 19.24
C PHE A 10 30.86 -19.41 18.51
N LEU A 11 30.55 -18.31 19.20
CA LEU A 11 29.91 -17.12 18.60
C LEU A 11 30.86 -16.38 17.64
N GLU A 12 32.15 -16.27 17.99
CA GLU A 12 33.15 -15.66 17.11
C GLU A 12 33.28 -16.39 15.76
N ASP A 13 33.19 -17.73 15.75
CA ASP A 13 33.21 -18.54 14.52
C ASP A 13 31.86 -18.47 13.75
N SER A 14 30.72 -18.47 14.48
CA SER A 14 29.41 -18.68 13.90
C SER A 14 28.77 -17.36 13.38
N ILE A 15 28.92 -16.25 14.10
CA ILE A 15 28.30 -14.97 13.74
C ILE A 15 28.66 -14.49 12.32
N PRO A 16 29.94 -14.56 11.87
CA PRO A 16 30.27 -14.18 10.50
C PRO A 16 29.56 -15.03 9.43
N LYS A 17 29.40 -16.32 9.70
CA LYS A 17 28.70 -17.26 8.79
C LYS A 17 27.20 -16.94 8.73
N TRP A 18 26.57 -16.74 9.88
CA TRP A 18 25.16 -16.37 9.97
C TRP A 18 24.87 -14.99 9.41
N LYS A 19 25.79 -14.04 9.57
CA LYS A 19 25.68 -12.74 8.94
C LYS A 19 25.71 -12.84 7.41
N ALA A 20 26.58 -13.70 6.90
CA ALA A 20 26.71 -13.97 5.47
C ALA A 20 25.52 -14.76 4.90
N ASP A 21 24.87 -15.60 5.72
CA ASP A 21 23.71 -16.37 5.31
C ASP A 21 22.60 -16.36 6.40
N PRO A 22 21.58 -15.50 6.25
CA PRO A 22 20.45 -15.45 7.17
C PRO A 22 19.64 -16.74 7.22
N VAL A 23 19.66 -17.54 6.14
CA VAL A 23 18.97 -18.83 6.09
C VAL A 23 19.67 -19.87 6.98
N MET A 24 21.01 -19.84 7.01
CA MET A 24 21.79 -20.67 7.94
C MET A 24 21.42 -20.33 9.40
N PHE A 25 21.32 -19.04 9.75
CA PHE A 25 20.86 -18.60 11.07
C PHE A 25 19.46 -19.14 11.40
N MET A 26 18.52 -19.03 10.46
CA MET A 26 17.16 -19.54 10.65
C MET A 26 17.14 -21.04 10.95
N ARG A 27 17.94 -21.83 10.23
CA ARG A 27 17.99 -23.27 10.39
C ARG A 27 18.73 -23.71 11.67
N GLU A 28 19.89 -23.14 11.93
CA GLU A 28 20.78 -23.59 13.03
C GLU A 28 20.36 -22.98 14.39
N VAL A 29 19.96 -21.71 14.41
CA VAL A 29 19.66 -20.98 15.65
C VAL A 29 18.18 -21.02 16.00
N LEU A 30 17.30 -20.79 15.02
CA LEU A 30 15.85 -20.74 15.26
C LEU A 30 15.17 -22.09 15.04
N LEU A 31 15.86 -23.08 14.46
CA LEU A 31 15.29 -24.37 14.04
C LEU A 31 14.08 -24.17 13.12
N PHE A 32 14.15 -23.15 12.30
CA PHE A 32 13.11 -22.72 11.36
C PHE A 32 13.51 -23.07 9.92
N GLU A 33 12.69 -23.89 9.25
CA GLU A 33 12.87 -24.17 7.83
C GLU A 33 12.02 -23.17 7.01
N PRO A 34 12.66 -22.21 6.33
CA PRO A 34 11.95 -21.21 5.53
C PRO A 34 11.45 -21.79 4.21
N ASP A 35 10.33 -21.24 3.69
CA ASP A 35 9.85 -21.49 2.34
C ASP A 35 10.75 -20.76 1.31
N ASP A 36 10.72 -21.18 0.04
CA ASP A 36 11.61 -20.65 -1.02
C ASP A 36 11.54 -19.10 -1.13
N TRP A 37 10.32 -18.52 -1.10
CA TRP A 37 10.15 -17.08 -1.11
C TRP A 37 10.75 -16.37 0.13
N GLN A 38 10.75 -17.04 1.29
CA GLN A 38 11.34 -16.51 2.51
C GLN A 38 12.88 -16.50 2.42
N ILE A 39 13.45 -17.51 1.76
CA ILE A 39 14.87 -17.58 1.46
C ILE A 39 15.29 -16.42 0.56
N GLU A 40 14.56 -16.17 -0.52
CA GLU A 40 14.83 -15.06 -1.44
C GLU A 40 14.76 -13.70 -0.73
N VAL A 41 13.69 -13.45 0.05
CA VAL A 41 13.55 -12.22 0.84
C VAL A 41 14.67 -12.04 1.85
N ALA A 42 15.09 -13.11 2.53
CA ALA A 42 16.16 -13.06 3.51
C ALA A 42 17.51 -12.67 2.89
N HIS A 43 17.85 -13.26 1.74
CA HIS A 43 19.05 -12.91 1.00
C HIS A 43 18.98 -11.48 0.44
N ASP A 44 17.82 -11.06 -0.11
CA ASP A 44 17.66 -9.70 -0.59
C ASP A 44 17.76 -8.67 0.55
N LEU A 45 17.24 -8.96 1.75
CA LEU A 45 17.40 -8.04 2.88
C LEU A 45 18.87 -7.95 3.34
N ARG A 46 19.64 -9.04 3.24
CA ARG A 46 21.09 -9.01 3.48
C ARG A 46 21.78 -8.06 2.48
N ASP A 47 21.44 -8.15 1.21
CA ASP A 47 22.19 -7.53 0.10
C ASP A 47 21.69 -6.10 -0.24
N TYR A 48 20.42 -5.80 -0.02
CA TYR A 48 19.81 -4.55 -0.43
C TYR A 48 19.31 -3.73 0.78
N PRO A 49 19.30 -2.40 0.68
CA PRO A 49 18.85 -1.54 1.77
C PRO A 49 17.32 -1.54 1.94
N ARG A 50 16.55 -1.83 0.88
CA ARG A 50 15.09 -1.77 0.92
C ARG A 50 14.48 -2.97 0.24
N VAL A 51 13.64 -3.70 0.99
CA VAL A 51 12.88 -4.85 0.50
C VAL A 51 11.40 -4.62 0.76
N SER A 52 10.56 -4.88 -0.23
CA SER A 52 9.10 -4.74 -0.13
C SER A 52 8.40 -6.02 -0.60
N VAL A 53 7.56 -6.58 0.26
CA VAL A 53 6.89 -7.87 0.04
C VAL A 53 5.38 -7.72 0.14
N LYS A 54 4.70 -7.79 -0.99
CA LYS A 54 3.24 -7.92 -1.01
C LYS A 54 2.84 -9.38 -1.10
N SER A 55 1.83 -9.79 -0.35
CA SER A 55 1.44 -11.21 -0.31
C SER A 55 -0.04 -11.42 -0.05
N GLY A 56 -0.52 -12.61 -0.40
CA GLY A 56 -1.77 -13.13 0.11
C GLY A 56 -1.72 -13.46 1.60
N GLN A 57 -2.81 -13.94 2.15
CA GLN A 57 -2.93 -14.28 3.57
C GLN A 57 -2.33 -15.67 3.88
N GLY A 58 -1.82 -15.84 5.11
CA GLY A 58 -1.42 -17.14 5.65
C GLY A 58 -0.11 -17.71 5.11
N VAL A 59 0.70 -16.92 4.38
CA VAL A 59 1.96 -17.39 3.78
C VAL A 59 3.14 -17.46 4.76
N GLY A 60 3.00 -16.96 5.99
CA GLY A 60 4.07 -16.99 7.00
C GLY A 60 4.94 -15.74 7.05
N LYS A 61 4.38 -14.55 6.72
CA LYS A 61 5.07 -13.25 6.83
C LYS A 61 5.68 -13.03 8.21
N THR A 62 4.85 -13.08 9.24
CA THR A 62 5.23 -12.76 10.62
C THR A 62 6.37 -13.64 11.14
N GLY A 63 6.36 -14.93 10.75
CA GLY A 63 7.46 -15.85 11.08
C GLY A 63 8.80 -15.41 10.48
N LEU A 64 8.78 -14.94 9.22
CA LEU A 64 9.97 -14.40 8.56
C LEU A 64 10.43 -13.08 9.17
N GLU A 65 9.51 -12.16 9.47
CA GLU A 65 9.81 -10.88 10.10
C GLU A 65 10.51 -11.06 11.45
N ALA A 66 9.96 -11.93 12.29
CA ALA A 66 10.55 -12.27 13.58
C ALA A 66 11.94 -12.94 13.44
N ALA A 67 12.08 -13.83 12.47
CA ALA A 67 13.37 -14.48 12.20
C ALA A 67 14.44 -13.49 11.72
N LEU A 68 14.09 -12.58 10.81
CA LEU A 68 14.99 -11.53 10.31
C LEU A 68 15.34 -10.50 11.38
N LEU A 69 14.39 -10.16 12.26
CA LEU A 69 14.65 -9.31 13.43
C LEU A 69 15.73 -9.93 14.33
N LEU A 70 15.57 -11.22 14.69
CA LEU A 70 16.51 -11.93 15.55
C LEU A 70 17.85 -12.14 14.87
N TRP A 71 17.88 -12.46 13.58
CA TRP A 71 19.11 -12.54 12.80
C TRP A 71 19.89 -11.23 12.82
N PHE A 72 19.22 -10.12 12.54
CA PHE A 72 19.87 -8.80 12.53
C PHE A 72 20.35 -8.40 13.92
N LEU A 73 19.56 -8.72 14.96
CA LEU A 73 19.90 -8.44 16.36
C LEU A 73 21.16 -9.18 16.81
N VAL A 74 21.36 -10.42 16.38
CA VAL A 74 22.52 -11.24 16.78
C VAL A 74 23.75 -10.97 15.91
N CYS A 75 23.55 -10.79 14.59
CA CYS A 75 24.66 -10.79 13.64
C CYS A 75 25.28 -9.41 13.37
N TYR A 76 24.64 -8.32 13.78
CA TYR A 76 25.17 -6.97 13.62
C TYR A 76 25.55 -6.36 14.97
N PRO A 77 26.71 -5.67 15.07
CA PRO A 77 27.11 -5.07 16.34
C PRO A 77 26.27 -3.84 16.66
N TYR A 78 25.80 -3.74 17.90
CA TYR A 78 25.02 -2.64 18.43
C TYR A 78 23.87 -2.20 17.52
N PRO A 79 23.06 -3.11 16.96
CA PRO A 79 22.01 -2.76 16.05
C PRO A 79 20.87 -2.08 16.78
N ARG A 80 20.15 -1.21 16.07
CA ARG A 80 18.89 -0.68 16.52
C ARG A 80 17.79 -1.14 15.57
N ILE A 81 16.87 -1.94 16.10
CA ILE A 81 15.78 -2.50 15.30
C ILE A 81 14.46 -1.91 15.78
N VAL A 82 13.63 -1.43 14.85
CA VAL A 82 12.29 -0.92 15.14
C VAL A 82 11.30 -1.78 14.35
N ALA A 83 10.48 -2.53 15.09
CA ALA A 83 9.34 -3.24 14.51
C ALA A 83 8.08 -2.39 14.71
N THR A 84 7.31 -2.19 13.65
CA THR A 84 6.10 -1.39 13.69
C THR A 84 4.95 -2.02 12.90
N ALA A 85 3.72 -1.65 13.26
CA ALA A 85 2.50 -2.01 12.57
C ALA A 85 1.44 -0.92 12.77
N PRO A 86 0.38 -0.86 11.94
CA PRO A 86 -0.67 0.16 12.06
C PRO A 86 -1.37 0.16 13.42
N THR A 87 -1.54 -1.01 14.04
CA THR A 87 -2.21 -1.15 15.33
C THR A 87 -1.32 -1.79 16.38
N LYS A 88 -1.58 -1.42 17.66
CA LYS A 88 -0.88 -2.03 18.79
C LYS A 88 -1.13 -3.55 18.86
N GLN A 89 -2.34 -3.99 18.53
CA GLN A 89 -2.71 -5.40 18.56
C GLN A 89 -1.89 -6.21 17.54
N GLN A 90 -1.83 -5.78 16.29
CA GLN A 90 -1.01 -6.44 15.25
C GLN A 90 0.45 -6.52 15.66
N LEU A 91 1.00 -5.43 16.18
CA LEU A 91 2.39 -5.38 16.59
C LEU A 91 2.69 -6.31 17.77
N HIS A 92 1.92 -6.21 18.86
CA HIS A 92 2.25 -6.91 20.11
C HIS A 92 1.72 -8.34 20.15
N ASP A 93 0.48 -8.57 19.73
CA ASP A 93 -0.16 -9.88 19.86
C ASP A 93 0.23 -10.83 18.71
N VAL A 94 0.72 -10.28 17.59
CA VAL A 94 1.10 -11.07 16.42
C VAL A 94 2.62 -11.09 16.26
N LEU A 95 3.24 -9.98 15.83
CA LEU A 95 4.67 -9.96 15.51
C LEU A 95 5.54 -10.17 16.76
N TRP A 96 5.26 -9.44 17.85
CA TRP A 96 6.10 -9.50 19.05
C TRP A 96 5.97 -10.82 19.82
N SER A 97 4.81 -11.45 19.76
CA SER A 97 4.63 -12.81 20.30
C SER A 97 5.32 -13.88 19.45
N GLU A 98 5.42 -13.67 18.12
CA GLU A 98 6.18 -14.59 17.26
C GLU A 98 7.70 -14.49 17.52
N VAL A 99 8.21 -13.27 17.81
CA VAL A 99 9.61 -13.09 18.27
C VAL A 99 9.88 -13.86 19.57
N ASP A 100 8.97 -13.76 20.57
CA ASP A 100 9.08 -14.52 21.82
C ASP A 100 9.10 -16.03 21.59
N LYS A 101 8.22 -16.52 20.75
CA LYS A 101 8.12 -17.93 20.36
C LYS A 101 9.44 -18.43 19.75
N TRP A 102 10.01 -17.71 18.77
CA TRP A 102 11.28 -18.11 18.16
C TRP A 102 12.44 -18.05 19.14
N MET A 103 12.48 -17.07 20.03
CA MET A 103 13.47 -17.01 21.10
C MET A 103 13.39 -18.25 22.02
N ASN A 104 12.19 -18.59 22.47
CA ASN A 104 11.99 -19.72 23.40
C ASN A 104 12.24 -21.08 22.74
N ASN A 105 12.06 -21.20 21.44
CA ASN A 105 12.36 -22.42 20.69
C ASN A 105 13.87 -22.59 20.42
N SER A 106 14.63 -21.52 20.49
CA SER A 106 16.09 -21.56 20.26
C SER A 106 16.85 -22.05 21.51
N PRO A 107 17.75 -23.01 21.37
CA PRO A 107 18.61 -23.39 22.49
C PRO A 107 19.67 -22.35 22.86
N LEU A 108 19.99 -21.44 21.94
CA LEU A 108 21.04 -20.44 22.06
C LEU A 108 20.52 -19.07 22.52
N LEU A 109 19.42 -18.58 21.92
CA LEU A 109 18.98 -17.19 22.09
C LEU A 109 18.65 -16.81 23.55
N PRO A 110 18.05 -17.67 24.40
CA PRO A 110 17.81 -17.32 25.81
C PRO A 110 19.10 -17.07 26.62
N MET A 111 20.27 -17.56 26.15
CA MET A 111 21.55 -17.27 26.76
C MET A 111 22.12 -15.91 26.38
N LEU A 112 21.70 -15.34 25.23
CA LEU A 112 22.21 -14.11 24.65
C LEU A 112 21.25 -12.94 24.81
N LEU A 113 19.97 -13.19 24.67
CA LEU A 113 18.92 -12.17 24.54
C LEU A 113 17.92 -12.27 25.69
N LYS A 114 17.35 -11.13 26.04
CA LYS A 114 16.20 -11.04 26.95
C LYS A 114 15.04 -10.36 26.27
N TRP A 115 13.87 -11.01 26.32
CA TRP A 115 12.61 -10.49 25.80
C TRP A 115 11.82 -9.78 26.92
N THR A 116 11.14 -8.69 26.53
CA THR A 116 10.17 -7.99 27.35
C THR A 116 8.96 -7.59 26.49
N LYS A 117 7.90 -7.07 27.07
CA LYS A 117 6.70 -6.64 26.34
C LYS A 117 6.97 -5.65 25.21
N THR A 118 8.06 -4.90 25.23
CA THR A 118 8.36 -3.85 24.25
C THR A 118 9.77 -3.91 23.68
N TYR A 119 10.69 -4.65 24.32
CA TYR A 119 12.09 -4.74 23.93
C TYR A 119 12.57 -6.18 23.90
N VAL A 120 13.46 -6.46 22.96
CA VAL A 120 14.38 -7.59 22.98
C VAL A 120 15.78 -7.02 22.92
N TYR A 121 16.64 -7.41 23.84
CA TYR A 121 17.99 -6.83 23.93
C TYR A 121 19.06 -7.86 24.24
N MET A 122 20.29 -7.55 23.85
CA MET A 122 21.48 -8.33 24.19
C MET A 122 21.78 -8.13 25.68
N ILE A 123 21.90 -9.24 26.43
CA ILE A 123 22.19 -9.24 27.86
C ILE A 123 23.52 -8.52 28.12
N GLY A 124 23.51 -7.55 29.03
CA GLY A 124 24.65 -6.69 29.33
C GLY A 124 24.79 -5.43 28.44
N TYR A 125 23.95 -5.30 27.41
CA TYR A 125 23.97 -4.17 26.46
C TYR A 125 22.59 -3.52 26.25
N GLU A 126 21.73 -3.54 27.25
CA GLU A 126 20.30 -3.20 27.20
C GLU A 126 20.01 -1.84 26.57
N LYS A 127 20.91 -0.86 26.73
CA LYS A 127 20.71 0.53 26.27
C LYS A 127 21.10 0.76 24.81
N ARG A 128 21.94 -0.11 24.24
CA ARG A 128 22.55 0.13 22.94
C ARG A 128 22.31 -0.97 21.90
N TRP A 129 21.94 -2.16 22.35
CA TRP A 129 21.82 -3.33 21.48
C TRP A 129 20.45 -3.97 21.64
N PHE A 130 19.48 -3.48 20.90
CA PHE A 130 18.10 -3.90 21.10
C PHE A 130 17.20 -3.78 19.87
N ALA A 131 16.12 -4.55 19.89
CA ALA A 131 14.94 -4.35 19.08
C ALA A 131 13.78 -3.80 19.93
N VAL A 132 12.96 -2.93 19.37
CA VAL A 132 11.83 -2.30 20.05
C VAL A 132 10.57 -2.38 19.19
N ALA A 133 9.43 -2.68 19.85
CA ALA A 133 8.10 -2.60 19.26
C ALA A 133 7.52 -1.17 19.44
N ARG A 134 7.25 -0.48 18.33
CA ARG A 134 6.69 0.87 18.30
C ARG A 134 5.49 0.95 17.38
N THR A 135 4.31 1.27 17.90
CA THR A 135 3.11 1.40 17.06
C THR A 135 3.19 2.64 16.16
N ALA A 136 2.81 2.47 14.90
CA ALA A 136 2.82 3.51 13.86
C ALA A 136 1.64 4.49 14.03
N THR A 137 1.59 5.22 15.14
CA THR A 137 0.49 6.16 15.44
C THR A 137 0.86 7.62 15.25
N LYS A 138 2.14 7.96 15.37
CA LYS A 138 2.67 9.33 15.20
C LYS A 138 4.06 9.29 14.59
N PRO A 139 4.39 10.22 13.68
CA PRO A 139 5.72 10.30 13.06
C PRO A 139 6.86 10.43 14.07
N GLU A 140 6.63 11.17 15.17
CA GLU A 140 7.64 11.40 16.21
C GLU A 140 8.09 10.11 16.92
N ASN A 141 7.24 9.08 16.93
CA ASN A 141 7.57 7.78 17.50
C ASN A 141 8.64 7.03 16.68
N MET A 142 8.83 7.40 15.41
CA MET A 142 9.78 6.79 14.46
C MET A 142 11.06 7.61 14.32
N GLN A 143 11.11 8.81 14.87
CA GLN A 143 12.27 9.69 14.82
C GLN A 143 13.23 9.43 15.99
N GLY A 144 14.47 9.90 15.87
CA GLY A 144 15.47 9.82 16.93
C GLY A 144 16.21 8.49 17.03
N PHE A 145 15.98 7.55 16.11
CA PHE A 145 16.78 6.35 15.99
C PHE A 145 17.93 6.64 14.99
N HIS A 146 19.15 6.66 15.48
CA HIS A 146 20.35 6.82 14.66
C HIS A 146 21.43 5.87 15.18
N GLU A 147 21.80 4.92 14.35
CA GLU A 147 22.91 3.99 14.58
C GLU A 147 23.47 3.54 13.21
N ASP A 148 24.68 3.02 13.23
CA ASP A 148 25.33 2.51 12.00
C ASP A 148 24.60 1.30 11.42
N ASN A 149 24.06 0.45 12.29
CA ASN A 149 23.28 -0.73 11.90
C ASN A 149 21.83 -0.57 12.34
N MET A 150 20.94 -0.30 11.39
CA MET A 150 19.50 -0.16 11.68
C MET A 150 18.65 -1.07 10.80
N LEU A 151 17.58 -1.58 11.38
CA LEU A 151 16.54 -2.30 10.64
C LEU A 151 15.17 -1.79 11.06
N PHE A 152 14.40 -1.29 10.10
CA PHE A 152 12.96 -1.09 10.27
C PHE A 152 12.20 -2.25 9.64
N ILE A 153 11.29 -2.85 10.41
CA ILE A 153 10.33 -3.84 9.95
C ILE A 153 8.94 -3.23 10.08
N VAL A 154 8.23 -3.11 8.96
CA VAL A 154 6.89 -2.54 8.88
C VAL A 154 5.93 -3.65 8.47
N ASP A 155 5.25 -4.24 9.46
CA ASP A 155 4.19 -5.22 9.21
C ASP A 155 2.90 -4.50 8.83
N GLU A 156 2.09 -5.15 7.98
CA GLU A 156 0.85 -4.60 7.40
C GLU A 156 1.07 -3.19 6.82
N ALA A 157 2.14 -3.01 6.04
CA ALA A 157 2.63 -1.75 5.52
C ALA A 157 1.58 -0.93 4.73
N SER A 158 0.61 -1.58 4.06
CA SER A 158 -0.53 -0.89 3.43
C SER A 158 -1.36 -0.03 4.39
N GLY A 159 -1.34 -0.36 5.68
CA GLY A 159 -2.11 0.34 6.71
C GLY A 159 -1.37 1.51 7.35
N VAL A 160 -0.05 1.66 7.13
CA VAL A 160 0.76 2.72 7.72
C VAL A 160 0.61 4.00 6.91
N ALA A 161 0.39 5.12 7.59
CA ALA A 161 0.20 6.43 6.95
C ALA A 161 1.54 6.99 6.41
N ASP A 162 1.50 7.69 5.28
CA ASP A 162 2.69 8.23 4.61
C ASP A 162 3.56 9.13 5.49
N PRO A 163 3.05 10.03 6.34
CA PRO A 163 3.92 10.82 7.23
C PRO A 163 4.77 9.97 8.19
N ILE A 164 4.29 8.78 8.55
CA ILE A 164 5.05 7.83 9.38
C ILE A 164 6.14 7.14 8.54
N MET A 165 5.79 6.76 7.30
CA MET A 165 6.75 6.17 6.37
C MET A 165 7.86 7.16 5.98
N GLU A 166 7.54 8.44 5.80
CA GLU A 166 8.49 9.51 5.59
C GLU A 166 9.46 9.65 6.78
N ALA A 167 8.94 9.62 8.02
CA ALA A 167 9.77 9.65 9.22
C ALA A 167 10.72 8.44 9.30
N ILE A 168 10.26 7.23 8.95
CA ILE A 168 11.08 6.02 8.90
C ILE A 168 12.17 6.17 7.84
N THR A 169 11.81 6.53 6.62
CA THR A 169 12.78 6.66 5.51
C THR A 169 13.80 7.74 5.74
N GLY A 170 13.41 8.83 6.41
CA GLY A 170 14.30 9.93 6.80
C GLY A 170 15.37 9.54 7.84
N THR A 171 15.15 8.46 8.61
CA THR A 171 16.15 7.96 9.59
C THR A 171 17.17 7.02 8.97
N LEU A 172 16.92 6.48 7.77
CA LEU A 172 17.73 5.46 7.10
C LEU A 172 18.86 6.08 6.26
N ALA A 173 19.72 6.88 6.89
CA ALA A 173 20.81 7.57 6.22
C ALA A 173 22.15 6.81 6.27
N GLY A 174 22.28 5.78 7.11
CA GLY A 174 23.51 5.00 7.29
C GLY A 174 23.67 3.89 6.24
N GLU A 175 24.91 3.48 6.02
CA GLU A 175 25.28 2.49 4.99
C GLU A 175 24.65 1.10 5.24
N ASN A 176 24.50 0.70 6.51
CA ASN A 176 23.92 -0.59 6.91
C ASN A 176 22.47 -0.45 7.40
N ASN A 177 21.79 0.62 6.99
CA ASN A 177 20.41 0.83 7.38
C ASN A 177 19.46 0.15 6.39
N LYS A 178 18.53 -0.65 6.92
CA LYS A 178 17.65 -1.51 6.13
C LYS A 178 16.19 -1.27 6.45
N LEU A 179 15.35 -1.44 5.43
CA LEU A 179 13.90 -1.33 5.51
C LEU A 179 13.25 -2.58 4.92
N LEU A 180 12.42 -3.23 5.70
CA LEU A 180 11.57 -4.34 5.27
C LEU A 180 10.10 -3.92 5.39
N LEU A 181 9.42 -3.82 4.26
CA LEU A 181 7.98 -3.60 4.17
C LEU A 181 7.30 -4.94 3.88
N MET A 182 6.33 -5.32 4.69
CA MET A 182 5.52 -6.51 4.45
C MET A 182 4.04 -6.21 4.66
N GLY A 183 3.18 -6.83 3.86
CA GLY A 183 1.73 -6.67 4.05
C GLY A 183 0.89 -7.28 2.93
N ASN A 184 -0.42 -7.29 3.18
CA ASN A 184 -1.40 -7.52 2.13
C ASN A 184 -1.59 -6.22 1.34
N PRO A 185 -1.63 -6.25 0.01
CA PRO A 185 -1.73 -5.06 -0.83
C PRO A 185 -3.18 -4.55 -0.89
N THR A 186 -3.64 -3.89 0.19
CA THR A 186 -5.04 -3.49 0.34
C THR A 186 -5.39 -2.13 -0.26
N LYS A 187 -4.40 -1.28 -0.55
CA LYS A 187 -4.59 0.08 -1.09
C LYS A 187 -3.83 0.27 -2.39
N THR A 188 -4.35 1.11 -3.27
CA THR A 188 -3.73 1.51 -4.54
C THR A 188 -3.02 2.86 -4.46
N SER A 189 -2.69 3.28 -3.24
CA SER A 189 -1.99 4.53 -2.94
C SER A 189 -1.09 4.38 -1.72
N GLY A 190 -0.18 5.33 -1.51
CA GLY A 190 0.75 5.40 -0.39
C GLY A 190 2.06 4.64 -0.60
N THR A 191 3.00 4.83 0.31
CA THR A 191 4.40 4.37 0.19
C THR A 191 4.54 2.87 -0.12
N PHE A 192 3.68 2.01 0.44
CA PHE A 192 3.74 0.58 0.15
C PHE A 192 3.32 0.26 -1.30
N TYR A 193 2.31 0.93 -1.83
CA TYR A 193 1.93 0.82 -3.24
C TYR A 193 3.04 1.37 -4.14
N ASP A 194 3.56 2.56 -3.81
CA ASP A 194 4.62 3.23 -4.57
C ASP A 194 5.89 2.39 -4.64
N SER A 195 6.24 1.66 -3.56
CA SER A 195 7.39 0.75 -3.55
C SER A 195 7.31 -0.37 -4.60
N HIS A 196 6.11 -0.72 -5.06
CA HIS A 196 5.88 -1.72 -6.11
C HIS A 196 5.58 -1.11 -7.50
N THR A 197 5.42 0.20 -7.58
CA THR A 197 5.03 0.93 -8.80
C THR A 197 6.05 2.03 -9.16
N VAL A 198 5.83 3.25 -8.74
CA VAL A 198 6.64 4.42 -9.15
C VAL A 198 8.05 4.39 -8.57
N ASP A 199 8.21 3.90 -7.34
CA ASP A 199 9.49 3.82 -6.62
C ASP A 199 10.13 2.42 -6.69
N ARG A 200 9.64 1.56 -7.56
CA ARG A 200 10.09 0.16 -7.68
C ARG A 200 11.61 0.01 -7.85
N SER A 201 12.26 0.97 -8.47
CA SER A 201 13.71 0.95 -8.66
C SER A 201 14.52 1.08 -7.37
N LEU A 202 13.91 1.62 -6.30
CA LEU A 202 14.53 1.79 -4.99
C LEU A 202 14.39 0.56 -4.08
N TYR A 203 13.55 -0.40 -4.46
CA TYR A 203 13.21 -1.57 -3.65
C TYR A 203 13.48 -2.88 -4.39
N LYS A 204 13.84 -3.92 -3.62
CA LYS A 204 13.67 -5.31 -4.03
C LYS A 204 12.25 -5.73 -3.71
N CYS A 205 11.47 -6.07 -4.74
CA CYS A 205 10.04 -6.31 -4.63
C CYS A 205 9.70 -7.78 -4.84
N HIS A 206 8.95 -8.32 -3.90
CA HIS A 206 8.43 -9.69 -3.96
C HIS A 206 6.90 -9.71 -3.97
N THR A 207 6.35 -10.67 -4.68
CA THR A 207 4.91 -10.97 -4.69
C THR A 207 4.71 -12.43 -4.33
N VAL A 208 3.95 -12.68 -3.26
CA VAL A 208 3.75 -14.04 -2.75
C VAL A 208 2.29 -14.44 -2.87
N ASN A 209 2.01 -15.39 -3.76
CA ASN A 209 0.68 -15.95 -3.94
C ASN A 209 0.44 -17.07 -2.92
N SER A 210 -0.67 -16.99 -2.15
CA SER A 210 -1.05 -17.99 -1.16
C SER A 210 -1.32 -19.38 -1.76
N GLU A 211 -1.65 -19.45 -3.05
CA GLU A 211 -1.85 -20.74 -3.73
C GLU A 211 -0.57 -21.57 -3.79
N HIS A 212 0.58 -20.91 -3.87
CA HIS A 212 1.88 -21.59 -3.97
C HIS A 212 2.53 -21.87 -2.61
N SER A 213 2.01 -21.27 -1.54
CA SER A 213 2.54 -21.52 -0.19
C SER A 213 2.13 -22.89 0.35
N LYS A 214 3.05 -23.58 0.98
CA LYS A 214 2.81 -24.87 1.69
C LYS A 214 2.02 -24.68 2.99
N ARG A 215 1.98 -23.44 3.50
CA ARG A 215 1.37 -23.09 4.81
C ARG A 215 -0.11 -22.77 4.73
N THR A 216 -0.65 -22.54 3.52
CA THR A 216 -2.04 -22.13 3.32
C THR A 216 -2.98 -23.31 3.12
N ASN A 217 -4.18 -23.21 3.66
CA ASN A 217 -5.24 -24.18 3.40
C ASN A 217 -5.85 -23.96 2.01
N LYS A 218 -5.65 -24.91 1.10
CA LYS A 218 -6.13 -24.83 -0.28
C LYS A 218 -7.66 -24.85 -0.40
N GLU A 219 -8.36 -25.57 0.50
CA GLU A 219 -9.82 -25.59 0.52
C GLU A 219 -10.42 -24.22 0.86
N ASN A 220 -9.80 -23.49 1.78
CA ASN A 220 -10.19 -22.12 2.10
C ASN A 220 -9.98 -21.17 0.93
N ILE A 221 -8.89 -21.32 0.18
CA ILE A 221 -8.63 -20.54 -1.03
C ILE A 221 -9.72 -20.79 -2.07
N GLU A 222 -10.06 -22.06 -2.34
CA GLU A 222 -11.10 -22.41 -3.31
C GLU A 222 -12.50 -21.96 -2.84
N ALA A 223 -12.78 -22.02 -1.54
CA ALA A 223 -14.01 -21.48 -0.98
C ALA A 223 -14.12 -19.96 -1.17
N MET A 224 -12.99 -19.23 -0.98
CA MET A 224 -12.93 -17.79 -1.20
C MET A 224 -13.15 -17.42 -2.67
N LYS A 225 -12.51 -18.14 -3.60
CA LYS A 225 -12.72 -17.96 -5.05
C LYS A 225 -14.15 -18.20 -5.48
N ARG A 226 -14.79 -19.26 -4.95
CA ARG A 226 -16.21 -19.55 -5.22
C ARG A 226 -17.14 -18.48 -4.68
N LYS A 227 -16.84 -17.94 -3.48
CA LYS A 227 -17.70 -16.95 -2.82
C LYS A 227 -17.62 -15.56 -3.47
N TYR A 228 -16.41 -15.12 -3.83
CA TYR A 228 -16.15 -13.73 -4.26
C TYR A 228 -15.87 -13.61 -5.77
N GLY A 229 -15.62 -14.70 -6.46
CA GLY A 229 -15.13 -14.73 -7.84
C GLY A 229 -13.61 -14.69 -7.91
N ALA A 230 -13.01 -15.47 -8.82
CA ALA A 230 -11.56 -15.59 -8.95
C ALA A 230 -10.88 -14.25 -9.28
N ASP A 231 -11.55 -13.37 -10.03
CA ASP A 231 -11.01 -12.08 -10.47
C ASP A 231 -11.38 -10.91 -9.55
N SER A 232 -12.06 -11.18 -8.40
CA SER A 232 -12.46 -10.14 -7.47
C SER A 232 -11.27 -9.51 -6.73
N ASN A 233 -11.40 -8.24 -6.33
CA ASN A 233 -10.39 -7.56 -5.51
C ASN A 233 -10.08 -8.33 -4.21
N VAL A 234 -11.08 -8.98 -3.62
CA VAL A 234 -10.90 -9.81 -2.41
C VAL A 234 -9.92 -10.95 -2.67
N VAL A 235 -10.08 -11.68 -3.78
CA VAL A 235 -9.20 -12.79 -4.15
C VAL A 235 -7.83 -12.27 -4.60
N ARG A 236 -7.78 -11.18 -5.37
CA ARG A 236 -6.52 -10.53 -5.77
C ARG A 236 -5.65 -10.20 -4.55
N VAL A 237 -6.21 -9.52 -3.56
CA VAL A 237 -5.48 -9.08 -2.36
C VAL A 237 -5.15 -10.26 -1.44
N ARG A 238 -6.16 -11.07 -1.10
CA ARG A 238 -6.03 -12.08 -0.03
C ARG A 238 -5.41 -13.39 -0.48
N VAL A 239 -5.49 -13.71 -1.76
CA VAL A 239 -4.95 -14.95 -2.32
C VAL A 239 -3.72 -14.68 -3.18
N TYR A 240 -3.85 -13.84 -4.21
CA TYR A 240 -2.75 -13.66 -5.16
C TYR A 240 -1.67 -12.69 -4.66
N GLY A 241 -1.96 -11.92 -3.59
CA GLY A 241 -1.03 -10.89 -3.11
C GLY A 241 -0.85 -9.75 -4.10
N GLU A 242 -1.88 -9.48 -4.91
CA GLU A 242 -1.89 -8.43 -5.90
C GLU A 242 -2.74 -7.24 -5.42
N PHE A 243 -2.32 -6.03 -5.81
CA PHE A 243 -3.12 -4.84 -5.54
C PHE A 243 -4.51 -4.95 -6.17
N PRO A 244 -5.55 -4.38 -5.53
CA PRO A 244 -6.88 -4.33 -6.12
C PRO A 244 -6.83 -3.53 -7.43
N GLN A 245 -7.73 -3.83 -8.35
CA GLN A 245 -7.86 -3.07 -9.60
C GLN A 245 -8.38 -1.65 -9.35
N GLN A 246 -9.08 -1.48 -8.23
CA GLN A 246 -9.64 -0.21 -7.77
C GLN A 246 -9.83 -0.28 -6.24
N GLU A 247 -9.92 0.85 -5.57
CA GLU A 247 -10.28 0.89 -4.15
C GLU A 247 -11.76 0.51 -3.95
N ASP A 248 -12.08 -0.13 -2.82
CA ASP A 248 -13.42 -0.69 -2.57
C ASP A 248 -14.52 0.39 -2.41
N ASP A 249 -14.12 1.64 -2.16
CA ASP A 249 -15.02 2.79 -2.00
C ASP A 249 -15.22 3.62 -3.30
N VAL A 250 -14.65 3.15 -4.41
CA VAL A 250 -14.81 3.82 -5.70
C VAL A 250 -16.21 3.56 -6.26
N PHE A 251 -17.01 4.63 -6.37
CA PHE A 251 -18.37 4.58 -6.91
C PHE A 251 -18.42 4.16 -8.39
N ILE A 252 -17.46 4.63 -9.19
CA ILE A 252 -17.34 4.28 -10.63
C ILE A 252 -15.91 3.81 -10.90
N PRO A 253 -15.71 2.54 -11.34
CA PRO A 253 -14.40 2.04 -11.73
C PRO A 253 -13.74 2.87 -12.81
N ILE A 254 -12.44 3.13 -12.68
CA ILE A 254 -11.69 3.90 -13.70
C ILE A 254 -11.74 3.21 -15.07
N SER A 255 -11.75 1.87 -15.10
CA SER A 255 -11.88 1.08 -16.32
C SER A 255 -13.18 1.37 -17.08
N TRP A 256 -14.30 1.64 -16.37
CA TRP A 256 -15.56 2.03 -16.98
C TRP A 256 -15.48 3.42 -17.57
N LEU A 257 -14.77 4.34 -16.89
CA LEU A 257 -14.53 5.69 -17.42
C LEU A 257 -13.67 5.64 -18.68
N GLU A 258 -12.58 4.88 -18.65
CA GLU A 258 -11.70 4.69 -19.80
C GLU A 258 -12.42 4.03 -20.98
N GLN A 259 -13.27 3.03 -20.72
CA GLN A 259 -14.09 2.40 -21.75
C GLN A 259 -15.10 3.39 -22.35
N SER A 260 -15.75 4.20 -21.51
CA SER A 260 -16.70 5.21 -21.97
C SER A 260 -16.04 6.28 -22.84
N CYS A 261 -14.78 6.64 -22.53
CA CYS A 261 -14.00 7.59 -23.33
C CYS A 261 -13.57 7.03 -24.70
N LYS A 262 -13.53 5.69 -24.85
CA LYS A 262 -13.18 5.01 -26.12
C LYS A 262 -14.41 4.71 -26.98
N THR A 263 -15.63 4.88 -26.45
CA THR A 263 -16.86 4.61 -27.18
C THR A 263 -17.04 5.66 -28.28
N GLU A 264 -17.29 5.22 -29.50
CA GLU A 264 -17.57 6.12 -30.60
C GLU A 264 -18.91 6.85 -30.41
N ILE A 265 -18.91 8.14 -30.79
CA ILE A 265 -20.11 8.97 -30.71
C ILE A 265 -21.06 8.53 -31.83
N SER A 266 -22.36 8.38 -31.51
CA SER A 266 -23.36 8.04 -32.50
C SER A 266 -23.43 9.08 -33.62
N GLU A 267 -23.76 8.67 -34.84
CA GLU A 267 -23.97 9.59 -35.97
C GLU A 267 -24.98 10.68 -35.63
N ARG A 268 -26.06 10.31 -34.94
CA ARG A 268 -27.07 11.25 -34.47
C ARG A 268 -26.46 12.35 -33.61
N THR A 269 -25.66 12.00 -32.62
CA THR A 269 -25.01 12.98 -31.73
C THR A 269 -23.92 13.77 -32.44
N ALA A 270 -23.18 13.15 -33.35
CA ALA A 270 -22.21 13.84 -34.18
C ALA A 270 -22.86 14.92 -35.07
N ARG A 271 -24.03 14.64 -35.65
CA ARG A 271 -24.83 15.62 -36.39
C ARG A 271 -25.39 16.69 -35.46
N ALA A 272 -25.93 16.33 -34.32
CA ALA A 272 -26.42 17.28 -33.31
C ALA A 272 -25.34 18.28 -32.87
N LEU A 273 -24.11 17.86 -32.81
CA LEU A 273 -22.96 18.70 -32.40
C LEU A 273 -22.29 19.42 -33.59
N GLY A 274 -22.62 19.09 -34.83
CA GLY A 274 -21.99 19.64 -36.04
C GLY A 274 -20.59 19.17 -36.29
N ILE A 275 -20.25 17.95 -35.83
CA ILE A 275 -18.94 17.30 -36.02
C ILE A 275 -19.02 16.10 -36.94
N TYR A 276 -20.19 15.80 -37.52
CA TYR A 276 -20.38 14.68 -38.43
C TYR A 276 -19.72 14.92 -39.78
N THR A 277 -19.00 13.91 -40.25
CA THR A 277 -18.41 13.87 -41.58
C THR A 277 -18.76 12.54 -42.20
N ASP A 278 -19.30 12.52 -43.43
CA ASP A 278 -19.63 11.27 -44.12
C ASP A 278 -18.38 10.56 -44.73
N ASP A 279 -18.57 9.38 -45.24
CA ASP A 279 -17.53 8.57 -45.87
C ASP A 279 -16.85 9.25 -47.09
N LYS A 280 -17.45 10.28 -47.63
CA LYS A 280 -16.93 11.12 -48.71
C LYS A 280 -16.22 12.38 -48.25
N GLY A 281 -16.06 12.55 -46.93
CA GLY A 281 -15.41 13.70 -46.32
C GLY A 281 -16.28 15.00 -46.29
N ARG A 282 -17.59 14.91 -46.52
CA ARG A 282 -18.46 16.07 -46.47
C ARG A 282 -18.90 16.33 -45.05
N LYS A 283 -18.71 17.59 -44.58
CA LYS A 283 -19.14 18.03 -43.26
C LYS A 283 -20.59 18.49 -43.30
N TYR A 284 -21.34 18.08 -42.30
CA TYR A 284 -22.73 18.49 -42.14
C TYR A 284 -22.87 19.60 -41.09
N PRO A 285 -23.78 20.56 -41.28
CA PRO A 285 -24.02 21.62 -40.31
C PRO A 285 -24.62 21.03 -39.05
N GLN A 286 -24.49 21.79 -37.94
CA GLN A 286 -25.09 21.43 -36.68
C GLN A 286 -26.61 21.35 -36.79
N ASP A 287 -27.21 20.26 -36.26
CA ASP A 287 -28.65 20.08 -36.18
C ASP A 287 -29.10 19.91 -34.71
N PRO A 288 -29.48 21.02 -34.02
CA PRO A 288 -29.93 20.95 -32.63
C PRO A 288 -31.20 20.13 -32.40
N SER A 289 -32.01 19.88 -33.46
CA SER A 289 -33.24 19.07 -33.33
C SER A 289 -32.98 17.61 -32.97
N LEU A 290 -31.73 17.14 -33.16
CA LEU A 290 -31.27 15.80 -32.82
C LEU A 290 -30.76 15.68 -31.36
N ILE A 291 -30.83 16.76 -30.59
CA ILE A 291 -30.48 16.75 -29.16
C ILE A 291 -31.70 16.25 -28.39
N ASP A 292 -31.55 15.11 -27.72
CA ASP A 292 -32.63 14.56 -26.88
C ASP A 292 -32.63 15.26 -25.52
N LYS A 293 -31.45 15.53 -24.96
CA LYS A 293 -31.31 16.01 -23.60
C LYS A 293 -29.99 16.76 -23.39
N ILE A 294 -30.06 17.86 -22.66
CA ILE A 294 -28.90 18.58 -22.14
C ILE A 294 -29.00 18.60 -20.63
N GLU A 295 -27.95 18.14 -19.93
CA GLU A 295 -27.87 18.12 -18.49
C GLU A 295 -26.64 18.87 -18.03
N ILE A 296 -26.77 19.62 -16.92
CA ILE A 296 -25.64 20.25 -16.24
C ILE A 296 -25.44 19.51 -14.90
N GLY A 297 -24.25 19.06 -14.64
CA GLY A 297 -23.81 18.47 -13.37
C GLY A 297 -22.79 19.36 -12.70
N CYS A 298 -22.87 19.45 -11.38
CA CYS A 298 -21.86 20.12 -10.58
C CYS A 298 -21.54 19.30 -9.34
N ASP A 299 -20.25 19.00 -9.16
CA ASP A 299 -19.70 18.44 -7.92
C ASP A 299 -18.96 19.55 -7.19
N VAL A 300 -19.43 19.88 -5.97
CA VAL A 300 -18.96 21.03 -5.20
C VAL A 300 -18.00 20.57 -4.11
N ALA A 301 -16.73 20.94 -4.22
CA ALA A 301 -15.78 20.81 -3.13
C ALA A 301 -15.80 22.06 -2.24
N ARG A 302 -16.05 21.88 -0.94
CA ARG A 302 -16.17 23.01 0.01
C ARG A 302 -14.84 23.43 0.61
N PHE A 303 -14.04 22.46 1.07
CA PHE A 303 -12.78 22.71 1.76
C PHE A 303 -11.81 21.56 1.46
N GLY A 304 -10.51 21.85 1.41
CA GLY A 304 -9.44 20.88 1.17
C GLY A 304 -8.88 20.92 -0.24
N ASP A 305 -8.18 19.85 -0.61
CA ASP A 305 -7.49 19.72 -1.91
C ASP A 305 -8.42 19.31 -3.06
N ASP A 306 -9.65 18.94 -2.76
CA ASP A 306 -10.65 18.56 -3.74
C ASP A 306 -11.06 19.75 -4.62
N LYS A 307 -11.44 19.45 -5.87
CA LYS A 307 -11.81 20.48 -6.86
C LYS A 307 -13.29 20.43 -7.17
N THR A 308 -13.94 21.59 -7.12
CA THR A 308 -15.27 21.77 -7.71
C THR A 308 -15.19 21.54 -9.21
N CYS A 309 -16.09 20.72 -9.74
CA CYS A 309 -16.18 20.40 -11.15
C CYS A 309 -17.58 20.73 -11.69
N ILE A 310 -17.66 21.57 -12.72
CA ILE A 310 -18.89 21.86 -13.44
C ILE A 310 -18.76 21.25 -14.83
N GLY A 311 -19.71 20.40 -15.20
CA GLY A 311 -19.76 19.76 -16.52
C GLY A 311 -21.17 19.80 -17.11
N PHE A 312 -21.28 19.40 -18.36
CA PHE A 312 -22.56 19.19 -19.01
C PHE A 312 -22.53 17.99 -19.95
N ARG A 313 -23.71 17.41 -20.17
CA ARG A 313 -23.92 16.29 -21.08
C ARG A 313 -24.89 16.70 -22.19
N ILE A 314 -24.57 16.33 -23.42
CA ILE A 314 -25.45 16.41 -24.58
C ILE A 314 -25.55 15.00 -25.15
N ASN A 315 -26.72 14.40 -25.07
CA ASN A 315 -26.93 12.97 -25.39
C ASN A 315 -25.90 12.08 -24.65
N GLU A 316 -25.02 11.36 -25.35
CA GLU A 316 -23.95 10.56 -24.75
C GLU A 316 -22.63 11.31 -24.52
N VAL A 317 -22.50 12.56 -24.95
CA VAL A 317 -21.23 13.31 -24.85
C VAL A 317 -21.21 14.17 -23.60
N VAL A 318 -20.21 13.92 -22.74
CA VAL A 318 -19.94 14.71 -21.53
C VAL A 318 -18.77 15.67 -21.78
N LYS A 319 -18.87 16.90 -21.30
CA LYS A 319 -17.81 17.91 -21.35
C LYS A 319 -17.65 18.62 -20.02
N ILE A 320 -16.41 18.80 -19.59
CA ILE A 320 -16.09 19.64 -18.44
C ILE A 320 -16.07 21.11 -18.87
N PHE A 321 -16.85 21.95 -18.19
CA PHE A 321 -16.89 23.37 -18.40
C PHE A 321 -15.84 24.10 -17.57
N LYS A 322 -15.80 23.84 -16.27
CA LYS A 322 -14.80 24.39 -15.34
C LYS A 322 -14.43 23.43 -14.25
N LYS A 323 -13.17 23.52 -13.80
CA LYS A 323 -12.62 22.82 -12.65
C LYS A 323 -11.76 23.78 -11.83
N TYR A 324 -12.02 23.90 -10.51
CA TYR A 324 -11.36 24.85 -9.62
C TYR A 324 -11.48 24.43 -8.17
N ASN A 325 -10.68 25.02 -7.28
CA ASN A 325 -10.77 24.91 -5.82
C ASN A 325 -10.77 26.31 -5.17
N GLY A 326 -11.05 26.39 -3.89
CA GLY A 326 -10.92 27.61 -3.09
C GLY A 326 -11.90 28.74 -3.41
N GLN A 327 -13.01 28.45 -4.11
CA GLN A 327 -14.05 29.41 -4.42
C GLN A 327 -15.33 29.12 -3.64
N ASP A 328 -16.11 30.17 -3.37
CA ASP A 328 -17.38 30.05 -2.66
C ASP A 328 -18.53 29.49 -3.51
N THR A 329 -19.63 29.17 -2.87
CA THR A 329 -20.84 28.66 -3.54
C THR A 329 -21.49 29.67 -4.45
N THR A 330 -21.35 30.97 -4.16
CA THR A 330 -21.91 32.08 -4.99
C THR A 330 -21.20 32.15 -6.33
N TRP A 331 -19.86 31.97 -6.31
CA TRP A 331 -19.07 31.91 -7.52
C TRP A 331 -19.40 30.67 -8.35
N THR A 332 -19.63 29.54 -7.70
CA THR A 332 -20.06 28.29 -8.33
C THR A 332 -21.42 28.45 -9.00
N ALA A 333 -22.42 29.01 -8.30
CA ALA A 333 -23.74 29.27 -8.82
C ALA A 333 -23.70 30.22 -10.04
N SER A 334 -22.85 31.24 -9.99
CA SER A 334 -22.67 32.19 -11.09
C SER A 334 -22.14 31.51 -12.36
N ASN A 335 -21.17 30.59 -12.21
CA ASN A 335 -20.61 29.81 -13.34
C ASN A 335 -21.63 28.83 -13.92
N ILE A 336 -22.47 28.22 -13.10
CA ILE A 336 -23.56 27.36 -13.57
C ILE A 336 -24.57 28.20 -14.38
N ALA A 337 -24.92 29.38 -13.89
CA ALA A 337 -25.84 30.31 -14.61
C ALA A 337 -25.25 30.76 -15.95
N ILE A 338 -23.95 31.03 -16.02
CA ILE A 338 -23.25 31.36 -17.27
C ILE A 338 -23.34 30.18 -18.25
N LEU A 339 -22.99 28.97 -17.79
CA LEU A 339 -23.06 27.74 -18.62
C LEU A 339 -24.48 27.51 -19.14
N TYR A 340 -25.48 27.62 -18.27
CA TYR A 340 -26.90 27.49 -18.65
C TYR A 340 -27.30 28.47 -19.77
N LYS A 341 -26.96 29.78 -19.63
CA LYS A 341 -27.22 30.79 -20.66
C LYS A 341 -26.52 30.45 -21.98
N GLN A 342 -25.28 30.02 -21.95
CA GLN A 342 -24.52 29.62 -23.13
C GLN A 342 -25.15 28.43 -23.86
N LEU A 343 -25.52 27.39 -23.14
CA LEU A 343 -26.15 26.19 -23.70
C LEU A 343 -27.51 26.51 -24.28
N ARG A 344 -28.34 27.31 -23.58
CA ARG A 344 -29.64 27.75 -24.05
C ARG A 344 -29.55 28.60 -25.31
N SER A 345 -28.59 29.51 -25.39
CA SER A 345 -28.36 30.35 -26.58
C SER A 345 -27.90 29.50 -27.77
N LYS A 346 -26.96 28.57 -27.55
CA LYS A 346 -26.36 27.78 -28.62
C LYS A 346 -27.26 26.69 -29.16
N TYR A 347 -28.04 26.03 -28.28
CA TYR A 347 -28.83 24.87 -28.68
C TYR A 347 -30.35 25.08 -28.65
N LYS A 348 -30.82 26.28 -28.26
CA LYS A 348 -32.25 26.62 -28.13
C LYS A 348 -33.06 25.65 -27.26
N TYR A 349 -32.45 25.04 -26.26
CA TYR A 349 -33.03 23.97 -25.45
C TYR A 349 -33.23 24.38 -23.99
N THR A 350 -34.17 23.69 -23.30
CA THR A 350 -34.39 23.85 -21.85
C THR A 350 -33.55 22.84 -21.09
N CYS A 351 -32.63 23.30 -20.27
CA CYS A 351 -31.75 22.48 -19.49
C CYS A 351 -32.38 22.05 -18.16
N LEU A 352 -32.25 20.80 -17.78
CA LEU A 352 -32.48 20.32 -16.41
C LEU A 352 -31.17 20.42 -15.61
N LEU A 353 -31.27 21.08 -14.45
CA LEU A 353 -30.14 21.17 -13.51
C LEU A 353 -30.29 20.09 -12.46
N TYR A 354 -29.26 19.22 -12.33
CA TYR A 354 -29.15 18.31 -11.22
C TYR A 354 -27.99 18.76 -10.32
N THR A 355 -28.30 18.99 -9.04
CA THR A 355 -27.32 19.09 -7.98
C THR A 355 -27.52 17.87 -7.09
N SER A 356 -26.51 17.03 -6.95
CA SER A 356 -26.50 15.98 -5.93
C SER A 356 -25.68 16.49 -4.75
N PRO A 357 -26.26 16.63 -3.56
CA PRO A 357 -25.44 16.85 -2.37
C PRO A 357 -24.56 15.62 -2.14
N SER A 358 -23.28 15.89 -1.86
CA SER A 358 -22.35 14.83 -1.48
C SER A 358 -22.84 14.12 -0.22
N PRO A 359 -22.71 12.79 -0.08
CA PRO A 359 -23.00 12.08 1.17
C PRO A 359 -22.30 12.67 2.40
N ARG A 360 -21.18 13.39 2.22
CA ARG A 360 -20.45 14.11 3.28
C ARG A 360 -21.19 15.37 3.78
N ASP A 361 -22.11 15.92 2.99
CA ASP A 361 -22.88 17.10 3.39
C ASP A 361 -23.97 16.79 4.44
N TYR A 362 -24.31 15.51 4.62
CA TYR A 362 -25.23 15.02 5.66
C TYR A 362 -24.53 14.62 6.98
N ALA A 363 -23.21 14.55 7.01
CA ALA A 363 -22.44 14.14 8.21
C ALA A 363 -22.09 15.31 9.15
N ALA A 364 -22.50 16.52 8.81
CA ALA A 364 -22.31 17.73 9.62
C ALA A 364 -23.63 18.20 10.23
#